data_307c731d5b05d29fffc774946c179ec4
#
_entry.id   307c731d5b05d29fffc774946c179ec4
#
_cell.length_a   1.000
_cell.length_b   1.000
_cell.length_c   1.000
_cell.angle_alpha   90.00
_cell.angle_beta   90.00
_cell.angle_gamma   90.00
#
_symmetry.space_group_name_H-M   'P 1'
#
loop_
_entity.id
_entity.type
_entity.pdbx_description
1 polymer ?
#
loop_
_entity_poly.entity_id
_entity_poly.type
_entity_poly.pdbx_seq_one_letter_code
_entity_poly.pdbx_strand_id
1 'polypeptide(L)'
;MHNELFAQINPPHRLLMGPGPINADPRVLRAMASQLVGQYDPAMTGYMNQVMALYRQLFRTDNRWTMLVDGTSRAGIEAVLVSTIRPGDRVLVPVFGRFGHLLCEIARRCRAEVHTIEVPWGEVFTPDQIEDAIKRVKPRLLLTVQGDTSTTMLQPLAELGDICRRHDVLFYTDATASFGGNPLQTDAWGLDAVSAGLQKCLGGPSGSSPVTLSSRMEAVIRQRKCVEQGIRTTDHQDGDDEMIYSKLLRSGHDHGLLGAGAVKPPHRSYQHAVRRARVRPHHSGRGAG
;
A
#
# COMPACT_ATOMS: atom_id res chain seq x y z
N MET A 1 -1.04 16.63 40.67
CA MET A 1 -0.35 16.22 39.43
C MET A 1 -0.46 14.74 39.09
N HIS A 2 -0.51 13.78 40.05
CA HIS A 2 -0.61 12.35 39.70
C HIS A 2 -1.96 11.87 39.12
N ASN A 3 -3.07 12.58 39.39
CA ASN A 3 -4.41 12.16 38.93
C ASN A 3 -4.69 12.47 37.43
N GLU A 4 -3.95 13.40 36.83
CA GLU A 4 -4.17 13.76 35.40
C GLU A 4 -3.62 12.76 34.42
N LEU A 5 -2.56 12.03 34.80
CA LEU A 5 -1.91 11.01 33.94
C LEU A 5 -2.82 9.80 33.66
N PHE A 6 -3.81 9.56 34.54
CA PHE A 6 -4.74 8.42 34.41
C PHE A 6 -6.16 8.87 34.09
N ALA A 7 -6.35 10.15 33.78
CA ALA A 7 -7.66 10.65 33.36
C ALA A 7 -8.07 10.01 32.02
N GLN A 8 -9.36 9.70 31.92
CA GLN A 8 -9.92 9.21 30.69
C GLN A 8 -9.81 10.28 29.60
N ILE A 9 -9.32 9.89 28.41
CA ILE A 9 -9.21 10.82 27.27
C ILE A 9 -10.60 11.26 26.84
N ASN A 10 -10.86 12.55 26.94
CA ASN A 10 -12.10 13.18 26.49
C ASN A 10 -11.76 14.41 25.64
N PRO A 11 -11.43 14.23 24.35
CA PRO A 11 -11.03 15.34 23.49
C PRO A 11 -12.20 16.29 23.25
N PRO A 12 -11.96 17.61 23.22
CA PRO A 12 -12.98 18.56 22.87
C PRO A 12 -13.49 18.35 21.45
N HIS A 13 -14.80 18.49 21.23
CA HIS A 13 -15.36 18.41 19.89
C HIS A 13 -14.80 19.51 19.01
N ARG A 14 -14.28 19.13 17.82
CA ARG A 14 -13.74 20.05 16.81
C ARG A 14 -14.22 19.64 15.43
N LEU A 15 -14.62 20.59 14.62
CA LEU A 15 -14.82 20.40 13.19
C LEU A 15 -13.48 20.67 12.48
N LEU A 16 -12.92 19.64 11.85
CA LEU A 16 -11.64 19.74 11.17
C LEU A 16 -11.88 20.23 9.74
N MET A 17 -11.45 21.46 9.45
CA MET A 17 -11.62 22.15 8.16
C MET A 17 -10.29 22.29 7.40
N GLY A 18 -9.24 21.61 7.83
CA GLY A 18 -7.93 21.61 7.18
C GLY A 18 -7.83 20.58 6.06
N PRO A 19 -6.68 20.51 5.39
CA PRO A 19 -6.43 19.56 4.27
C PRO A 19 -6.27 18.09 4.72
N GLY A 20 -6.56 17.80 5.95
CA GLY A 20 -6.50 16.49 6.58
C GLY A 20 -5.45 16.43 7.71
N PRO A 21 -5.68 15.59 8.73
CA PRO A 21 -6.79 14.62 8.80
C PRO A 21 -8.17 15.31 8.89
N ILE A 22 -9.22 14.54 8.60
CA ILE A 22 -10.61 14.97 8.73
C ILE A 22 -11.32 14.25 9.88
N ASN A 23 -12.51 14.70 10.25
CA ASN A 23 -13.34 13.96 11.19
C ASN A 23 -13.78 12.63 10.59
N ALA A 24 -13.47 11.53 11.25
CA ALA A 24 -13.99 10.22 10.87
C ALA A 24 -15.47 10.09 11.27
N ASP A 25 -16.26 9.38 10.47
CA ASP A 25 -17.66 9.08 10.80
C ASP A 25 -17.73 8.29 12.12
N PRO A 26 -18.70 8.59 13.02
CA PRO A 26 -18.84 7.85 14.28
C PRO A 26 -19.00 6.34 14.10
N ARG A 27 -19.52 5.85 12.97
CA ARG A 27 -19.59 4.41 12.66
C ARG A 27 -18.20 3.81 12.49
N VAL A 28 -17.27 4.53 11.87
CA VAL A 28 -15.86 4.12 11.73
C VAL A 28 -15.21 4.00 13.11
N LEU A 29 -15.36 5.03 13.94
CA LEU A 29 -14.79 5.04 15.29
C LEU A 29 -15.33 3.92 16.18
N ARG A 30 -16.64 3.62 16.08
CA ARG A 30 -17.24 2.49 16.79
C ARG A 30 -16.70 1.14 16.30
N ALA A 31 -16.50 0.99 14.98
CA ALA A 31 -15.94 -0.24 14.43
C ALA A 31 -14.51 -0.50 14.92
N MET A 32 -13.70 0.56 15.11
CA MET A 32 -12.35 0.45 15.68
C MET A 32 -12.31 0.02 17.15
N ALA A 33 -13.40 0.21 17.89
CA ALA A 33 -13.53 -0.22 19.28
C ALA A 33 -14.08 -1.67 19.40
N SER A 34 -14.21 -2.40 18.30
CA SER A 34 -14.69 -3.78 18.29
C SER A 34 -13.66 -4.73 18.92
N GLN A 35 -14.14 -5.90 19.35
CA GLN A 35 -13.28 -6.94 19.90
C GLN A 35 -12.23 -7.39 18.86
N LEU A 36 -11.04 -7.70 19.34
CA LEU A 36 -9.97 -8.24 18.52
C LEU A 36 -10.31 -9.68 18.09
N VAL A 37 -9.96 -9.97 16.86
CA VAL A 37 -10.08 -11.31 16.26
C VAL A 37 -8.69 -11.84 15.97
N GLY A 38 -8.47 -13.11 16.23
CA GLY A 38 -7.16 -13.73 16.01
C GLY A 38 -6.75 -13.72 14.53
N GLN A 39 -5.47 -13.54 14.27
CA GLN A 39 -4.89 -13.45 12.92
C GLN A 39 -5.26 -14.64 12.02
N TYR A 40 -5.40 -15.84 12.58
CA TYR A 40 -5.73 -17.07 11.83
C TYR A 40 -7.20 -17.47 11.97
N ASP A 41 -8.03 -16.61 12.56
CA ASP A 41 -9.47 -16.87 12.67
C ASP A 41 -10.12 -16.75 11.29
N PRO A 42 -11.04 -17.68 10.93
CA PRO A 42 -11.78 -17.59 9.67
C PRO A 42 -12.55 -16.27 9.50
N ALA A 43 -13.04 -15.67 10.60
CA ALA A 43 -13.72 -14.38 10.55
C ALA A 43 -12.76 -13.26 10.11
N MET A 44 -11.50 -13.27 10.60
CA MET A 44 -10.48 -12.31 10.16
C MET A 44 -10.22 -12.44 8.64
N THR A 45 -10.04 -13.65 8.14
CA THR A 45 -9.91 -13.91 6.69
C THR A 45 -11.11 -13.39 5.92
N GLY A 46 -12.32 -13.58 6.44
CA GLY A 46 -13.56 -13.05 5.86
C GLY A 46 -13.56 -11.52 5.78
N TYR A 47 -13.19 -10.82 6.86
CA TYR A 47 -13.08 -9.36 6.89
C TYR A 47 -12.03 -8.84 5.92
N MET A 48 -10.86 -9.46 5.86
CA MET A 48 -9.80 -9.06 4.93
C MET A 48 -10.25 -9.19 3.48
N ASN A 49 -10.91 -10.29 3.11
CA ASN A 49 -11.44 -10.48 1.76
C ASN A 49 -12.51 -9.43 1.41
N GLN A 50 -13.40 -9.09 2.36
CA GLN A 50 -14.40 -8.04 2.17
C GLN A 50 -13.73 -6.67 1.96
N VAL A 51 -12.73 -6.33 2.77
CA VAL A 51 -11.98 -5.07 2.65
C VAL A 51 -11.30 -4.97 1.29
N MET A 52 -10.61 -6.03 0.84
CA MET A 52 -9.99 -6.06 -0.48
C MET A 52 -11.01 -5.90 -1.61
N ALA A 53 -12.17 -6.56 -1.52
CA ALA A 53 -13.24 -6.43 -2.51
C ALA A 53 -13.80 -5.01 -2.56
N LEU A 54 -14.01 -4.36 -1.43
CA LEU A 54 -14.47 -2.98 -1.34
C LEU A 54 -13.45 -2.00 -1.92
N TYR A 55 -12.17 -2.19 -1.64
CA TYR A 55 -11.12 -1.33 -2.22
C TYR A 55 -10.98 -1.52 -3.73
N ARG A 56 -11.15 -2.73 -4.28
CA ARG A 56 -11.22 -2.91 -5.74
C ARG A 56 -12.32 -2.06 -6.37
N GLN A 57 -13.49 -2.01 -5.76
CA GLN A 57 -14.59 -1.16 -6.24
C GLN A 57 -14.23 0.33 -6.19
N LEU A 58 -13.60 0.79 -5.10
CA LEU A 58 -13.19 2.18 -4.95
C LEU A 58 -12.06 2.56 -5.92
N PHE A 59 -11.07 1.69 -6.12
CA PHE A 59 -10.00 1.87 -7.10
C PHE A 59 -10.48 1.70 -8.54
N ARG A 60 -11.69 1.18 -8.77
CA ARG A 60 -12.18 0.81 -10.11
C ARG A 60 -11.22 -0.13 -10.82
N THR A 61 -10.96 -1.28 -10.21
CA THR A 61 -9.98 -2.25 -10.69
C THR A 61 -10.36 -3.69 -10.37
N ASP A 62 -9.93 -4.60 -11.23
CA ASP A 62 -9.95 -6.04 -11.03
C ASP A 62 -8.61 -6.58 -10.50
N ASN A 63 -7.67 -5.71 -10.17
CA ASN A 63 -6.35 -6.08 -9.67
C ASN A 63 -6.44 -7.03 -8.48
N ARG A 64 -5.82 -8.18 -8.62
CA ARG A 64 -5.75 -9.18 -7.56
C ARG A 64 -5.02 -8.63 -6.33
N TRP A 65 -3.93 -7.89 -6.55
CA TRP A 65 -3.14 -7.27 -5.49
C TRP A 65 -3.72 -5.92 -5.11
N THR A 66 -4.83 -5.96 -4.39
CA THR A 66 -5.46 -4.79 -3.75
C THR A 66 -5.55 -5.07 -2.26
N MET A 67 -4.83 -4.28 -1.45
CA MET A 67 -4.61 -4.59 -0.04
C MET A 67 -4.46 -3.33 0.82
N LEU A 68 -4.43 -3.51 2.12
CA LEU A 68 -4.01 -2.48 3.07
C LEU A 68 -2.55 -2.74 3.49
N VAL A 69 -1.74 -1.71 3.42
CA VAL A 69 -0.41 -1.66 4.04
C VAL A 69 -0.57 -1.07 5.43
N ASP A 70 -0.04 -1.74 6.44
CA ASP A 70 0.02 -1.23 7.82
C ASP A 70 0.95 -0.02 7.89
N GLY A 71 0.46 1.06 8.47
CA GLY A 71 1.16 2.33 8.58
C GLY A 71 0.45 3.50 7.91
N THR A 72 1.12 4.65 7.83
CA THR A 72 0.54 5.85 7.21
C THR A 72 0.48 5.73 5.69
N SER A 73 -0.17 6.68 5.00
CA SER A 73 -0.14 6.77 3.52
C SER A 73 1.29 6.70 2.94
N ARG A 74 2.27 7.25 3.66
CA ARG A 74 3.69 7.17 3.26
C ARG A 74 4.21 5.74 3.26
N ALA A 75 3.78 4.90 4.20
CA ALA A 75 4.14 3.49 4.22
C ALA A 75 3.64 2.77 2.96
N GLY A 76 2.44 3.10 2.48
CA GLY A 76 1.92 2.58 1.21
C GLY A 76 2.74 3.05 0.00
N ILE A 77 3.12 4.34 -0.05
CA ILE A 77 4.01 4.88 -1.08
C ILE A 77 5.35 4.13 -1.06
N GLU A 78 5.99 4.05 0.11
CA GLU A 78 7.28 3.37 0.26
C GLU A 78 7.18 1.89 -0.07
N ALA A 79 6.13 1.19 0.36
CA ALA A 79 5.93 -0.23 0.05
C ALA A 79 5.91 -0.50 -1.46
N VAL A 80 5.22 0.34 -2.24
CA VAL A 80 5.20 0.23 -3.70
C VAL A 80 6.58 0.52 -4.28
N LEU A 81 7.19 1.66 -3.93
CA LEU A 81 8.43 2.12 -4.54
C LEU A 81 9.62 1.20 -4.20
N VAL A 82 9.76 0.81 -2.93
CA VAL A 82 10.82 -0.12 -2.49
C VAL A 82 10.68 -1.48 -3.17
N SER A 83 9.45 -1.95 -3.38
CA SER A 83 9.19 -3.23 -4.05
C SER A 83 9.46 -3.19 -5.55
N THR A 84 9.33 -2.01 -6.18
CA THR A 84 9.37 -1.87 -7.65
C THR A 84 10.72 -1.38 -8.16
N ILE A 85 11.30 -0.37 -7.50
CA ILE A 85 12.52 0.31 -7.95
C ILE A 85 13.75 -0.56 -7.66
N ARG A 86 14.59 -0.74 -8.67
CA ARG A 86 15.94 -1.31 -8.55
C ARG A 86 16.97 -0.19 -8.53
N PRO A 87 18.12 -0.39 -7.87
CA PRO A 87 19.23 0.55 -7.97
C PRO A 87 19.58 0.86 -9.44
N GLY A 88 19.70 2.14 -9.77
CA GLY A 88 19.99 2.59 -11.12
C GLY A 88 18.79 2.66 -12.08
N ASP A 89 17.60 2.25 -11.66
CA ASP A 89 16.38 2.48 -12.47
C ASP A 89 16.17 3.97 -12.71
N ARG A 90 15.93 4.37 -13.95
CA ARG A 90 15.52 5.73 -14.29
C ARG A 90 14.05 5.93 -13.96
N VAL A 91 13.77 6.95 -13.18
CA VAL A 91 12.43 7.31 -12.72
C VAL A 91 12.13 8.73 -13.10
N LEU A 92 10.98 8.98 -13.71
CA LEU A 92 10.49 10.31 -14.04
C LEU A 92 9.43 10.75 -13.03
N VAL A 93 9.59 11.95 -12.46
CA VAL A 93 8.63 12.53 -11.52
C VAL A 93 8.23 13.93 -12.01
N PRO A 94 7.00 14.11 -12.50
CA PRO A 94 6.41 15.43 -12.72
C PRO A 94 6.09 16.07 -11.36
N VAL A 95 6.73 17.21 -11.08
CA VAL A 95 6.62 17.91 -9.80
C VAL A 95 5.84 19.21 -9.99
N PHE A 96 4.65 19.28 -9.40
CA PHE A 96 3.80 20.48 -9.37
C PHE A 96 3.38 20.88 -7.94
N GLY A 97 4.03 20.28 -6.94
CA GLY A 97 3.83 20.54 -5.53
C GLY A 97 4.74 19.71 -4.63
N ARG A 98 4.53 19.86 -3.32
CA ARG A 98 5.38 19.25 -2.29
C ARG A 98 5.44 17.72 -2.36
N PHE A 99 4.33 17.08 -2.72
CA PHE A 99 4.26 15.61 -2.69
C PHE A 99 4.99 14.99 -3.89
N GLY A 100 5.15 15.70 -5.01
CA GLY A 100 6.10 15.32 -6.05
C GLY A 100 7.54 15.24 -5.53
N HIS A 101 7.98 16.23 -4.74
CA HIS A 101 9.30 16.18 -4.10
C HIS A 101 9.45 15.03 -3.11
N LEU A 102 8.36 14.65 -2.38
CA LEU A 102 8.36 13.47 -1.52
C LEU A 102 8.61 12.18 -2.32
N LEU A 103 7.96 12.03 -3.48
CA LEU A 103 8.21 10.88 -4.37
C LEU A 103 9.67 10.85 -4.84
N CYS A 104 10.24 12.01 -5.20
CA CYS A 104 11.66 12.11 -5.56
C CYS A 104 12.58 11.65 -4.43
N GLU A 105 12.28 12.06 -3.18
CA GLU A 105 13.09 11.69 -2.02
C GLU A 105 13.05 10.17 -1.80
N ILE A 106 11.87 9.56 -1.81
CA ILE A 106 11.71 8.12 -1.62
C ILE A 106 12.41 7.35 -2.75
N ALA A 107 12.23 7.75 -4.01
CA ALA A 107 12.88 7.12 -5.14
C ALA A 107 14.42 7.18 -5.07
N ARG A 108 14.99 8.33 -4.64
CA ARG A 108 16.44 8.46 -4.41
C ARG A 108 16.93 7.52 -3.31
N ARG A 109 16.16 7.34 -2.23
CA ARG A 109 16.47 6.35 -1.17
C ARG A 109 16.45 4.91 -1.68
N CYS A 110 15.62 4.62 -2.67
CA CYS A 110 15.65 3.36 -3.41
C CYS A 110 16.82 3.28 -4.41
N ARG A 111 17.74 4.25 -4.45
CA ARG A 111 18.89 4.36 -5.35
C ARG A 111 18.50 4.49 -6.83
N ALA A 112 17.34 5.05 -7.12
CA ALA A 112 16.94 5.38 -8.48
C ALA A 112 17.71 6.57 -9.03
N GLU A 113 17.89 6.61 -10.35
CA GLU A 113 18.26 7.81 -11.10
C GLU A 113 16.98 8.64 -11.34
N VAL A 114 16.78 9.66 -10.50
CA VAL A 114 15.54 10.45 -10.49
C VAL A 114 15.65 11.66 -11.41
N HIS A 115 14.80 11.68 -12.42
CA HIS A 115 14.61 12.81 -13.32
C HIS A 115 13.31 13.54 -12.98
N THR A 116 13.33 14.86 -13.01
CA THR A 116 12.16 15.70 -12.75
C THR A 116 11.83 16.58 -13.94
N ILE A 117 10.57 16.88 -14.10
CA ILE A 117 10.04 18.04 -14.80
C ILE A 117 9.21 18.85 -13.82
N GLU A 118 9.22 20.17 -13.93
CA GLU A 118 8.56 21.04 -12.96
C GLU A 118 7.71 22.09 -13.69
N VAL A 119 6.59 22.46 -13.06
CA VAL A 119 5.74 23.58 -13.47
C VAL A 119 5.56 24.52 -12.28
N PRO A 120 5.23 25.80 -12.50
CA PRO A 120 4.88 26.73 -11.42
C PRO A 120 3.75 26.16 -10.55
N TRP A 121 3.79 26.49 -9.27
CA TRP A 121 2.72 26.13 -8.35
C TRP A 121 1.39 26.77 -8.79
N GLY A 122 0.35 25.94 -8.89
CA GLY A 122 -0.94 26.33 -9.45
C GLY A 122 -1.18 25.81 -10.87
N GLU A 123 -0.18 25.19 -11.49
CA GLU A 123 -0.27 24.55 -12.79
C GLU A 123 -0.13 23.02 -12.67
N VAL A 124 -0.54 22.31 -13.70
CA VAL A 124 -0.37 20.85 -13.89
C VAL A 124 0.20 20.55 -15.26
N PHE A 125 0.70 19.36 -15.47
CA PHE A 125 1.29 18.94 -16.73
C PHE A 125 0.22 18.56 -17.76
N THR A 126 0.47 18.92 -19.01
CA THR A 126 -0.26 18.35 -20.15
C THR A 126 0.28 16.96 -20.49
N PRO A 127 -0.52 16.10 -21.15
CA PRO A 127 -0.04 14.80 -21.62
C PRO A 127 1.22 14.92 -22.51
N ASP A 128 1.28 15.89 -23.41
CA ASP A 128 2.41 16.11 -24.30
C ASP A 128 3.71 16.44 -23.55
N GLN A 129 3.65 17.28 -22.51
CA GLN A 129 4.82 17.60 -21.69
C GLN A 129 5.39 16.35 -21.01
N ILE A 130 4.51 15.46 -20.54
CA ILE A 130 4.91 14.21 -19.91
C ILE A 130 5.45 13.23 -20.96
N GLU A 131 4.82 13.11 -22.13
CA GLU A 131 5.30 12.24 -23.19
C GLU A 131 6.67 12.67 -23.73
N ASP A 132 6.91 13.97 -23.92
CA ASP A 132 8.21 14.49 -24.35
C ASP A 132 9.30 14.23 -23.31
N ALA A 133 8.96 14.34 -22.03
CA ALA A 133 9.88 13.96 -20.96
C ALA A 133 10.18 12.46 -20.95
N ILE A 134 9.17 11.60 -21.18
CA ILE A 134 9.33 10.15 -21.29
C ILE A 134 10.27 9.81 -22.47
N LYS A 135 10.06 10.43 -23.65
CA LYS A 135 10.92 10.20 -24.85
C LYS A 135 12.37 10.57 -24.57
N ARG A 136 12.60 11.68 -23.87
CA ARG A 136 13.95 12.18 -23.53
C ARG A 136 14.64 11.34 -22.47
N VAL A 137 13.93 10.99 -21.37
CA VAL A 137 14.49 10.30 -20.20
C VAL A 137 14.52 8.80 -20.41
N LYS A 138 13.53 8.25 -21.11
CA LYS A 138 13.27 6.81 -21.25
C LYS A 138 13.24 6.13 -19.88
N PRO A 139 12.34 6.57 -18.98
CA PRO A 139 12.27 6.05 -17.62
C PRO A 139 11.65 4.65 -17.64
N ARG A 140 12.00 3.86 -16.64
CA ARG A 140 11.31 2.60 -16.36
C ARG A 140 9.97 2.83 -15.65
N LEU A 141 9.88 3.90 -14.86
CA LEU A 141 8.73 4.19 -14.01
C LEU A 141 8.42 5.69 -14.03
N LEU A 142 7.16 6.02 -14.27
CA LEU A 142 6.58 7.34 -14.07
C LEU A 142 5.91 7.36 -12.68
N LEU A 143 6.33 8.29 -11.81
CA LEU A 143 5.73 8.53 -10.50
C LEU A 143 4.97 9.83 -10.51
N THR A 144 3.66 9.79 -10.27
CA THR A 144 2.81 10.98 -10.22
C THR A 144 2.11 11.12 -8.87
N VAL A 145 1.69 12.33 -8.58
CA VAL A 145 0.69 12.64 -7.55
C VAL A 145 -0.60 12.99 -8.27
N GLN A 146 -1.74 12.43 -7.87
CA GLN A 146 -3.02 12.83 -8.45
C GLN A 146 -3.47 14.18 -7.90
N GLY A 147 -3.53 14.34 -6.60
CA GLY A 147 -3.92 15.59 -5.94
C GLY A 147 -2.85 16.08 -4.99
N ASP A 148 -2.27 17.25 -5.23
CA ASP A 148 -1.28 17.85 -4.34
C ASP A 148 -1.92 18.91 -3.46
N THR A 149 -2.03 18.64 -2.16
CA THR A 149 -2.65 19.55 -1.18
C THR A 149 -1.85 20.83 -0.93
N SER A 150 -0.57 20.87 -1.30
CA SER A 150 0.24 22.08 -1.14
C SER A 150 -0.07 23.15 -2.18
N THR A 151 -0.55 22.73 -3.36
CA THR A 151 -0.90 23.61 -4.47
C THR A 151 -2.39 23.63 -4.76
N THR A 152 -3.17 22.72 -4.13
CA THR A 152 -4.61 22.49 -4.38
C THR A 152 -4.94 22.02 -5.80
N MET A 153 -3.93 21.56 -6.55
CA MET A 153 -4.07 21.13 -7.92
C MET A 153 -4.34 19.63 -8.04
N LEU A 154 -5.11 19.27 -9.08
CA LEU A 154 -5.40 17.89 -9.45
C LEU A 154 -4.81 17.62 -10.84
N GLN A 155 -3.82 16.73 -10.92
CA GLN A 155 -3.23 16.28 -12.18
C GLN A 155 -4.17 15.31 -12.89
N PRO A 156 -4.60 15.62 -14.14
CA PRO A 156 -5.32 14.66 -14.97
C PRO A 156 -4.45 13.45 -15.30
N LEU A 157 -5.01 12.24 -15.15
CA LEU A 157 -4.26 10.99 -15.35
C LEU A 157 -4.76 10.15 -16.53
N ALA A 158 -5.95 10.42 -17.03
CA ALA A 158 -6.66 9.54 -17.98
C ALA A 158 -5.85 9.19 -19.25
N GLU A 159 -5.12 10.16 -19.80
CA GLU A 159 -4.35 10.00 -21.05
C GLU A 159 -2.92 9.45 -20.78
N LEU A 160 -2.44 9.55 -19.56
CA LEU A 160 -1.05 9.20 -19.23
C LEU A 160 -0.78 7.71 -19.31
N GLY A 161 -1.78 6.87 -19.01
CA GLY A 161 -1.63 5.42 -19.08
C GLY A 161 -1.37 4.91 -20.50
N ASP A 162 -2.04 5.47 -21.49
CA ASP A 162 -1.79 5.12 -22.90
C ASP A 162 -0.40 5.55 -23.34
N ILE A 163 0.06 6.72 -22.90
CA ILE A 163 1.42 7.20 -23.11
C ILE A 163 2.41 6.22 -22.48
N CYS A 164 2.23 5.88 -21.21
CA CYS A 164 3.10 4.95 -20.50
C CYS A 164 3.16 3.58 -21.18
N ARG A 165 2.02 3.06 -21.65
CA ARG A 165 1.97 1.77 -22.37
C ARG A 165 2.71 1.82 -23.70
N ARG A 166 2.57 2.90 -24.49
CA ARG A 166 3.29 3.05 -25.77
C ARG A 166 4.80 3.05 -25.61
N HIS A 167 5.29 3.54 -24.48
CA HIS A 167 6.73 3.67 -24.18
C HIS A 167 7.26 2.58 -23.23
N ASP A 168 6.45 1.57 -22.90
CA ASP A 168 6.76 0.51 -21.93
C ASP A 168 7.23 1.04 -20.55
N VAL A 169 6.59 2.11 -20.09
CA VAL A 169 6.82 2.74 -18.78
C VAL A 169 5.79 2.22 -17.79
N LEU A 170 6.20 1.85 -16.57
CA LEU A 170 5.28 1.55 -15.47
C LEU A 170 4.71 2.86 -14.94
N PHE A 171 3.42 2.85 -14.59
CA PHE A 171 2.73 4.04 -14.16
C PHE A 171 2.19 3.94 -12.73
N TYR A 172 2.78 4.69 -11.82
CA TYR A 172 2.35 4.81 -10.42
C TYR A 172 1.76 6.19 -10.13
N THR A 173 0.72 6.24 -9.29
CA THR A 173 0.20 7.49 -8.72
C THR A 173 -0.03 7.40 -7.21
N ASP A 174 0.36 8.47 -6.50
CA ASP A 174 -0.10 8.74 -5.14
C ASP A 174 -1.44 9.46 -5.19
N ALA A 175 -2.50 8.81 -4.77
CA ALA A 175 -3.84 9.34 -4.68
C ALA A 175 -4.25 9.67 -3.23
N THR A 176 -3.30 9.83 -2.31
CA THR A 176 -3.58 10.02 -0.88
C THR A 176 -4.59 11.13 -0.62
N ALA A 177 -4.46 12.27 -1.30
CA ALA A 177 -5.33 13.42 -1.06
C ALA A 177 -6.68 13.32 -1.77
N SER A 178 -6.75 12.62 -2.90
CA SER A 178 -7.87 12.65 -3.83
C SER A 178 -8.77 11.42 -3.79
N PHE A 179 -8.25 10.28 -3.30
CA PHE A 179 -8.95 8.99 -3.31
C PHE A 179 -10.26 9.02 -2.54
N GLY A 180 -11.34 8.69 -3.20
CA GLY A 180 -12.69 8.76 -2.66
C GLY A 180 -13.37 10.12 -2.80
N GLY A 181 -12.63 11.19 -3.13
CA GLY A 181 -13.16 12.55 -3.33
C GLY A 181 -13.10 13.01 -4.79
N ASN A 182 -12.26 12.39 -5.60
CA ASN A 182 -12.14 12.67 -7.03
C ASN A 182 -12.20 11.35 -7.83
N PRO A 183 -12.56 11.40 -9.11
CA PRO A 183 -12.53 10.24 -9.96
C PRO A 183 -11.14 9.61 -10.01
N LEU A 184 -11.10 8.29 -9.86
CA LEU A 184 -9.92 7.46 -10.07
C LEU A 184 -10.38 6.15 -10.71
N GLN A 185 -9.89 5.86 -11.91
CA GLN A 185 -10.26 4.68 -12.69
C GLN A 185 -8.99 3.92 -13.05
N THR A 186 -8.49 3.12 -12.11
CA THR A 186 -7.18 2.48 -12.20
C THR A 186 -6.99 1.71 -13.50
N ASP A 187 -7.92 0.82 -13.83
CA ASP A 187 -7.80 -0.03 -15.01
C ASP A 187 -8.02 0.77 -16.31
N ALA A 188 -9.07 1.60 -16.35
CA ALA A 188 -9.39 2.38 -17.52
C ALA A 188 -8.31 3.42 -17.86
N TRP A 189 -7.62 3.95 -16.86
CA TRP A 189 -6.52 4.90 -17.04
C TRP A 189 -5.14 4.22 -17.12
N GLY A 190 -5.09 2.89 -17.08
CA GLY A 190 -3.86 2.13 -17.23
C GLY A 190 -2.82 2.35 -16.16
N LEU A 191 -3.25 2.62 -14.93
CA LEU A 191 -2.37 2.73 -13.77
C LEU A 191 -1.84 1.36 -13.38
N ASP A 192 -0.52 1.23 -13.24
CA ASP A 192 0.11 -0.02 -12.79
C ASP A 192 0.13 -0.13 -11.26
N ALA A 193 0.18 0.99 -10.56
CA ALA A 193 0.06 1.01 -9.12
C ALA A 193 -0.56 2.31 -8.61
N VAL A 194 -1.35 2.20 -7.55
CA VAL A 194 -1.91 3.34 -6.81
C VAL A 194 -1.75 3.10 -5.32
N SER A 195 -1.32 4.13 -4.60
CA SER A 195 -1.43 4.17 -3.13
C SER A 195 -2.33 5.31 -2.69
N ALA A 196 -2.96 5.15 -1.52
CA ALA A 196 -3.90 6.12 -0.99
C ALA A 196 -3.81 6.23 0.53
N GLY A 197 -4.58 7.13 1.14
CA GLY A 197 -4.64 7.33 2.57
C GLY A 197 -6.07 7.44 3.09
N LEU A 198 -6.31 6.95 4.29
CA LEU A 198 -7.65 6.95 4.89
C LEU A 198 -8.05 8.32 5.42
N GLN A 199 -7.10 9.12 5.91
CA GLN A 199 -7.30 10.34 6.68
C GLN A 199 -7.65 11.58 5.86
N LYS A 200 -7.86 11.40 4.55
CA LYS A 200 -8.27 12.44 3.60
C LYS A 200 -9.70 12.20 3.16
N CYS A 201 -10.00 12.35 1.87
CA CYS A 201 -11.36 12.23 1.34
C CYS A 201 -12.05 10.90 1.67
N LEU A 202 -11.31 9.83 1.93
CA LEU A 202 -11.87 8.53 2.31
C LEU A 202 -12.51 8.52 3.71
N GLY A 203 -12.16 9.47 4.59
CA GLY A 203 -12.88 9.72 5.85
C GLY A 203 -12.61 8.74 6.97
N GLY A 204 -11.47 8.08 6.97
CA GLY A 204 -11.02 7.21 8.06
C GLY A 204 -9.87 7.81 8.88
N PRO A 205 -9.50 7.19 10.00
CA PRO A 205 -8.30 7.54 10.72
C PRO A 205 -7.04 7.11 9.95
N SER A 206 -5.91 7.79 10.19
CA SER A 206 -4.64 7.31 9.66
C SER A 206 -4.20 6.02 10.36
N GLY A 207 -3.32 5.24 9.73
CA GLY A 207 -2.79 3.99 10.31
C GLY A 207 -2.82 2.83 9.34
N SER A 208 -3.47 2.97 8.20
CA SER A 208 -3.33 2.03 7.08
C SER A 208 -3.44 2.75 5.74
N SER A 209 -2.80 2.19 4.73
CA SER A 209 -2.75 2.74 3.38
C SER A 209 -3.27 1.72 2.37
N PRO A 210 -4.40 2.02 1.70
CA PRO A 210 -4.86 1.21 0.59
C PRO A 210 -3.88 1.27 -0.58
N VAL A 211 -3.59 0.11 -1.16
CA VAL A 211 -2.70 -0.03 -2.33
C VAL A 211 -3.32 -1.00 -3.32
N THR A 212 -3.20 -0.71 -4.60
CA THR A 212 -3.53 -1.65 -5.68
C THR A 212 -2.39 -1.72 -6.69
N LEU A 213 -2.13 -2.93 -7.21
CA LEU A 213 -1.02 -3.22 -8.11
C LEU A 213 -1.54 -4.04 -9.30
N SER A 214 -1.22 -3.61 -10.53
CA SER A 214 -1.56 -4.32 -11.75
C SER A 214 -0.78 -5.63 -11.89
N SER A 215 -1.22 -6.49 -12.80
CA SER A 215 -0.48 -7.71 -13.15
C SER A 215 0.92 -7.41 -13.71
N ARG A 216 1.11 -6.27 -14.42
CA ARG A 216 2.43 -5.80 -14.86
C ARG A 216 3.34 -5.48 -13.68
N MET A 217 2.80 -4.73 -12.71
CA MET A 217 3.55 -4.39 -11.48
C MET A 217 3.82 -5.64 -10.65
N GLU A 218 2.84 -6.52 -10.51
CA GLU A 218 3.01 -7.82 -9.83
C GLU A 218 4.15 -8.62 -10.44
N ALA A 219 4.22 -8.72 -11.78
CA ALA A 219 5.28 -9.45 -12.47
C ALA A 219 6.68 -8.90 -12.15
N VAL A 220 6.82 -7.56 -12.12
CA VAL A 220 8.09 -6.90 -11.77
C VAL A 220 8.50 -7.20 -10.33
N ILE A 221 7.56 -7.13 -9.39
CA ILE A 221 7.84 -7.39 -7.97
C ILE A 221 8.21 -8.87 -7.74
N ARG A 222 7.53 -9.80 -8.44
CA ARG A 222 7.83 -11.23 -8.34
C ARG A 222 9.20 -11.62 -8.85
N GLN A 223 9.77 -10.85 -9.79
CA GLN A 223 11.14 -11.05 -10.24
C GLN A 223 12.18 -10.68 -9.17
N ARG A 224 11.79 -9.90 -8.17
CA ARG A 224 12.66 -9.52 -7.07
C ARG A 224 12.61 -10.56 -5.96
N LYS A 225 13.74 -10.82 -5.33
CA LYS A 225 13.81 -11.82 -4.26
C LYS A 225 13.08 -11.35 -3.01
N CYS A 226 12.16 -12.18 -2.57
CA CYS A 226 11.54 -12.13 -1.26
C CYS A 226 11.96 -13.39 -0.51
N VAL A 227 13.09 -13.37 0.16
CA VAL A 227 13.49 -14.47 1.03
C VAL A 227 13.05 -14.14 2.47
N GLU A 228 12.13 -14.92 3.00
CA GLU A 228 11.89 -14.92 4.44
C GLU A 228 12.91 -15.80 5.13
N GLN A 229 13.42 -15.34 6.25
CA GLN A 229 14.42 -16.08 7.02
C GLN A 229 13.82 -17.45 7.42
N GLY A 230 14.43 -18.53 6.93
CA GLY A 230 13.97 -19.91 7.14
C GLY A 230 13.12 -20.51 6.02
N ILE A 231 12.67 -19.73 5.01
CA ILE A 231 11.96 -20.24 3.83
C ILE A 231 12.79 -19.89 2.60
N ARG A 232 13.53 -20.89 2.07
CA ARG A 232 14.21 -20.77 0.78
C ARG A 232 13.31 -21.36 -0.30
N THR A 233 12.97 -20.55 -1.31
CA THR A 233 12.42 -21.10 -2.56
C THR A 233 13.59 -21.55 -3.43
N THR A 234 13.47 -22.76 -3.99
CA THR A 234 14.55 -23.49 -4.68
C THR A 234 15.01 -22.85 -5.98
N ASP A 235 14.38 -21.79 -6.48
CA ASP A 235 14.54 -21.32 -7.86
C ASP A 235 15.29 -20.00 -8.00
N HIS A 236 15.98 -19.51 -6.95
CA HIS A 236 16.69 -18.22 -7.01
C HIS A 236 18.20 -18.35 -6.91
N GLN A 237 18.90 -17.81 -7.91
CA GLN A 237 20.34 -17.55 -7.85
C GLN A 237 20.60 -16.28 -7.02
N ASP A 238 21.66 -16.33 -6.20
CA ASP A 238 21.99 -15.25 -5.26
C ASP A 238 22.67 -14.07 -5.96
N GLY A 239 21.94 -12.98 -6.20
CA GLY A 239 22.46 -11.66 -6.55
C GLY A 239 21.89 -10.63 -5.60
N ASP A 240 22.73 -9.81 -4.96
CA ASP A 240 22.30 -8.81 -3.97
C ASP A 240 21.42 -7.70 -4.55
N ASP A 241 21.55 -7.41 -5.86
CA ASP A 241 20.83 -6.31 -6.52
C ASP A 241 19.33 -6.58 -6.74
N GLU A 242 18.89 -7.82 -6.53
CA GLU A 242 17.50 -8.21 -6.71
C GLU A 242 16.69 -8.19 -5.41
N MET A 243 17.33 -8.01 -4.25
CA MET A 243 16.63 -7.98 -2.97
C MET A 243 15.81 -6.70 -2.78
N ILE A 244 14.61 -6.86 -2.23
CA ILE A 244 13.82 -5.73 -1.75
C ILE A 244 14.45 -5.25 -0.43
N TYR A 245 14.93 -4.01 -0.41
CA TYR A 245 15.70 -3.45 0.71
C TYR A 245 14.93 -3.28 2.02
N SER A 246 13.62 -3.28 1.98
CA SER A 246 12.80 -3.20 3.19
C SER A 246 12.17 -4.53 3.51
N LYS A 247 12.43 -5.05 4.69
CA LYS A 247 11.78 -6.25 5.20
C LYS A 247 10.35 -5.93 5.70
N LEU A 248 10.11 -4.70 6.15
CA LEU A 248 8.84 -4.26 6.69
C LEU A 248 7.86 -3.80 5.61
N LEU A 249 8.33 -3.04 4.62
CA LEU A 249 7.49 -2.35 3.63
C LEU A 249 7.55 -3.01 2.24
N ARG A 250 7.63 -4.32 2.17
CA ARG A 250 7.64 -5.03 0.89
C ARG A 250 6.23 -5.51 0.51
N SER A 251 5.82 -5.26 -0.70
CA SER A 251 4.50 -5.65 -1.21
C SER A 251 4.37 -7.12 -1.61
N GLY A 252 5.43 -7.92 -1.50
CA GLY A 252 5.45 -9.27 -2.08
C GLY A 252 5.26 -10.44 -1.12
N HIS A 253 5.30 -10.22 0.20
CA HIS A 253 5.48 -11.33 1.13
C HIS A 253 4.21 -11.90 1.75
N ASP A 254 3.19 -11.09 1.97
CA ASP A 254 2.03 -11.50 2.77
C ASP A 254 0.86 -12.08 1.95
N HIS A 255 1.11 -12.44 0.68
CA HIS A 255 0.05 -13.00 -0.17
C HIS A 255 -0.45 -14.36 0.29
N GLY A 256 0.31 -15.08 1.10
CA GLY A 256 -0.17 -16.28 1.78
C GLY A 256 -1.25 -15.98 2.82
N LEU A 257 -1.24 -14.78 3.40
CA LEU A 257 -2.22 -14.32 4.39
C LEU A 257 -3.33 -13.47 3.77
N LEU A 258 -3.02 -12.72 2.68
CA LEU A 258 -3.93 -11.76 2.06
C LEU A 258 -4.43 -12.20 0.67
N GLY A 259 -3.90 -13.27 0.11
CA GLY A 259 -4.28 -13.77 -1.22
C GLY A 259 -5.68 -14.35 -1.23
N ALA A 260 -6.55 -13.79 -2.05
CA ALA A 260 -7.84 -14.36 -2.37
C ALA A 260 -7.68 -15.80 -2.89
N GLY A 261 -8.20 -16.76 -2.16
CA GLY A 261 -8.28 -18.15 -2.57
C GLY A 261 -7.22 -19.04 -1.91
N ALA A 262 -7.65 -19.74 -0.92
CA ALA A 262 -6.97 -20.79 -0.18
C ALA A 262 -5.89 -20.28 0.80
N VAL A 263 -6.33 -20.01 2.02
CA VAL A 263 -5.49 -20.31 3.18
C VAL A 263 -5.06 -21.78 2.99
N LYS A 264 -3.79 -22.01 2.62
CA LYS A 264 -3.25 -23.37 2.74
C LYS A 264 -3.48 -23.80 4.19
N PRO A 265 -4.12 -24.94 4.43
CA PRO A 265 -4.28 -25.38 5.80
C PRO A 265 -2.90 -25.41 6.47
N PRO A 266 -2.78 -25.07 7.74
CA PRO A 266 -1.52 -25.03 8.45
C PRO A 266 -0.78 -26.34 8.19
N HIS A 267 0.51 -26.24 7.91
CA HIS A 267 1.39 -27.35 7.60
C HIS A 267 1.06 -28.56 8.50
N ARG A 268 1.04 -29.79 7.98
CA ARG A 268 0.71 -31.03 8.74
C ARG A 268 1.41 -31.12 10.09
N SER A 269 2.58 -30.52 10.25
CA SER A 269 3.32 -30.42 11.52
C SER A 269 2.59 -29.63 12.61
N TYR A 270 1.85 -28.57 12.24
CA TYR A 270 1.09 -27.77 13.20
C TYR A 270 -0.17 -28.51 13.67
N GLN A 271 -0.84 -29.23 12.75
CA GLN A 271 -1.99 -30.08 13.12
C GLN A 271 -1.60 -31.22 14.08
N HIS A 272 -0.38 -31.77 13.96
CA HIS A 272 0.12 -32.77 14.88
C HIS A 272 0.43 -32.19 16.27
N ALA A 273 0.92 -30.96 16.35
CA ALA A 273 1.19 -30.29 17.62
C ALA A 273 -0.11 -29.95 18.37
N VAL A 274 -1.12 -29.46 17.67
CA VAL A 274 -2.44 -29.14 18.25
C VAL A 274 -3.20 -30.43 18.68
N ARG A 275 -3.08 -31.52 17.92
CA ARG A 275 -3.68 -32.84 18.34
C ARG A 275 -2.96 -33.39 19.57
N ARG A 276 -1.64 -33.25 19.70
CA ARG A 276 -0.91 -33.72 20.89
C ARG A 276 -1.24 -32.91 22.15
N ALA A 277 -1.54 -31.63 22.01
CA ALA A 277 -1.95 -30.76 23.12
C ALA A 277 -3.37 -31.08 23.64
N ARG A 278 -4.26 -31.63 22.81
CA ARG A 278 -5.64 -31.99 23.21
C ARG A 278 -5.79 -33.37 23.83
N VAL A 279 -4.75 -34.19 23.91
CA VAL A 279 -4.79 -35.56 24.39
C VAL A 279 -3.95 -35.73 25.66
N ARG A 280 -4.02 -34.83 26.61
CA ARG A 280 -3.57 -35.11 27.99
C ARG A 280 -4.80 -35.17 28.89
N PRO A 281 -5.28 -36.39 29.28
CA PRO A 281 -6.29 -36.50 30.34
C PRO A 281 -5.68 -36.09 31.67
N HIS A 282 -6.36 -35.22 32.39
CA HIS A 282 -6.07 -34.97 33.80
C HIS A 282 -6.26 -36.28 34.58
N HIS A 283 -5.18 -36.94 34.99
CA HIS A 283 -5.22 -37.91 36.05
C HIS A 283 -5.36 -37.19 37.40
N SER A 284 -6.59 -37.11 37.90
CA SER A 284 -6.84 -36.82 39.31
C SER A 284 -6.48 -38.07 40.11
N GLY A 285 -5.27 -38.10 40.68
CA GLY A 285 -4.92 -39.07 41.70
C GLY A 285 -5.70 -38.80 42.98
N ARG A 286 -6.68 -39.62 43.29
CA ARG A 286 -7.19 -39.79 44.67
C ARG A 286 -6.24 -40.74 45.34
N GLY A 287 -5.46 -40.25 46.29
CA GLY A 287 -4.76 -41.06 47.28
C GLY A 287 -5.75 -41.40 48.40
N ALA A 288 -5.93 -42.66 48.63
CA ALA A 288 -6.51 -43.21 49.87
C ALA A 288 -5.37 -43.74 50.71
N GLY A 289 -5.44 -43.52 51.99
CA GLY A 289 -4.54 -44.04 53.02
C GLY A 289 -4.37 -43.08 54.16
#